data_6606a2c2f3cc3b14b5c7d7fe12ef8584
#
_entry.id   6606a2c2f3cc3b14b5c7d7fe12ef8584
#
_cell.length_a   1.000
_cell.length_b   1.000
_cell.length_c   1.000
_cell.angle_alpha   90.00
_cell.angle_beta   90.00
_cell.angle_gamma   90.00
#
_symmetry.space_group_name_H-M   'P 1'
#
loop_
_entity.id
_entity.type
_entity.pdbx_description
1 polymer ?
#
loop_
_entity_poly.entity_id
_entity_poly.type
_entity_poly.pdbx_seq_one_letter_code
_entity_poly.pdbx_strand_id
1 'polypeptide(L)'
;MKRLAYFLISFFALMSCAERPYVIVQIADAQLGFTAADKSQKEGTEYVNDLTYEIDCLTKAVSMVNGIQPDAVVFTGDQVNRHYDAEQWDAFAKVISDIDPSIKVFHIPGNHDVIISEGNVDSTPFTDRYLTDRFMHVERGVRIVGINSNLIKYNDLLEDEQVEWMKEVLIKDTPDEVSILFSHHPFFLKDIEEEDGYFQIQKAKRQDYFNICTDLGVNALYAGHLHNDSLGFYEGIPVTTTTSVAFQIGPAQPSIRVITVHNGMVSDEVLNL
;
A
#
# COMPACT_ATOMS: atom_id res chain seq x y z
N MET A 1 67.49 37.82 4.04
CA MET A 1 66.49 37.06 4.85
C MET A 1 65.18 37.00 4.07
N LYS A 2 64.93 35.85 3.43
CA LYS A 2 63.69 35.64 2.65
C LYS A 2 62.70 34.91 3.56
N ARG A 3 61.54 35.50 3.86
CA ARG A 3 60.45 34.89 4.62
C ARG A 3 59.62 34.06 3.66
N LEU A 4 59.59 32.74 3.90
CA LEU A 4 58.74 31.80 3.17
C LEU A 4 57.37 31.75 3.92
N ALA A 5 56.32 32.19 3.23
CA ALA A 5 54.97 32.11 3.74
C ALA A 5 54.40 30.74 3.34
N TYR A 6 54.09 29.88 4.33
CA TYR A 6 53.35 28.65 4.10
C TYR A 6 51.84 28.96 4.08
N PHE A 7 51.22 28.73 2.92
CA PHE A 7 49.77 28.70 2.79
C PHE A 7 49.26 27.32 3.18
N LEU A 8 48.62 27.24 4.34
CA LEU A 8 47.86 26.04 4.73
C LEU A 8 46.55 26.05 3.96
N ILE A 9 46.43 25.21 2.93
CA ILE A 9 45.15 24.94 2.27
C ILE A 9 44.44 23.89 3.12
N SER A 10 43.45 24.30 3.92
CA SER A 10 42.57 23.41 4.64
C SER A 10 41.58 22.77 3.64
N PHE A 11 41.81 21.51 3.31
CA PHE A 11 40.88 20.71 2.52
C PHE A 11 39.72 20.33 3.43
N PHE A 12 38.65 21.10 3.42
CA PHE A 12 37.37 20.64 3.97
C PHE A 12 36.83 19.54 3.04
N ALA A 13 37.05 18.29 3.39
CA ALA A 13 36.33 17.17 2.80
C ALA A 13 34.86 17.33 3.22
N LEU A 14 34.02 17.81 2.30
CA LEU A 14 32.59 17.66 2.39
C LEU A 14 32.32 16.14 2.31
N MET A 15 32.25 15.48 3.46
CA MET A 15 31.62 14.19 3.57
C MET A 15 30.12 14.45 3.30
N SER A 16 29.70 14.29 2.05
CA SER A 16 28.29 14.10 1.72
C SER A 16 27.86 12.88 2.53
N CYS A 17 27.11 13.10 3.61
CA CYS A 17 26.43 12.04 4.30
C CYS A 17 25.37 11.57 3.28
N ALA A 18 25.64 10.43 2.61
CA ALA A 18 24.64 9.84 1.71
C ALA A 18 23.39 9.58 2.59
N GLU A 19 22.28 10.25 2.24
CA GLU A 19 21.03 10.00 2.96
C GLU A 19 20.68 8.52 2.83
N ARG A 20 20.32 7.90 3.96
CA ARG A 20 19.87 6.51 3.93
C ARG A 20 18.60 6.42 3.09
N PRO A 21 18.39 5.33 2.35
CA PRO A 21 17.15 5.10 1.62
C PRO A 21 15.92 5.28 2.53
N TYR A 22 14.81 5.74 1.97
CA TYR A 22 13.50 5.66 2.61
C TYR A 22 12.87 4.31 2.23
N VAL A 23 12.52 3.52 3.24
CA VAL A 23 12.03 2.16 3.05
C VAL A 23 10.58 2.05 3.49
N ILE A 24 9.73 1.51 2.63
CA ILE A 24 8.33 1.22 2.92
C ILE A 24 8.12 -0.29 2.78
N VAL A 25 7.40 -0.91 3.70
CA VAL A 25 6.91 -2.28 3.54
C VAL A 25 5.42 -2.23 3.24
N GLN A 26 5.02 -2.80 2.11
CA GLN A 26 3.62 -3.04 1.77
C GLN A 26 3.21 -4.43 2.23
N ILE A 27 2.09 -4.51 2.95
CA ILE A 27 1.41 -5.75 3.34
C ILE A 27 0.00 -5.70 2.74
N ALA A 28 -0.31 -6.67 1.87
CA ALA A 28 -1.59 -6.73 1.19
C ALA A 28 -2.42 -7.92 1.69
N ASP A 29 -3.72 -7.73 1.80
CA ASP A 29 -4.73 -8.78 1.87
C ASP A 29 -4.44 -9.82 2.97
N ALA A 30 -4.30 -9.38 4.22
CA ALA A 30 -4.17 -10.27 5.37
C ALA A 30 -5.44 -11.13 5.56
N GLN A 31 -6.58 -10.56 5.28
CA GLN A 31 -7.91 -11.15 5.07
C GLN A 31 -8.26 -12.25 6.07
N LEU A 32 -8.06 -11.94 7.38
CA LEU A 32 -8.27 -12.90 8.47
C LEU A 32 -9.65 -13.56 8.37
N GLY A 33 -9.68 -14.89 8.35
CA GLY A 33 -10.89 -15.71 8.22
C GLY A 33 -11.25 -16.08 6.78
N PHE A 34 -10.48 -15.67 5.77
CA PHE A 34 -10.76 -16.02 4.37
C PHE A 34 -10.57 -17.51 4.10
N THR A 35 -9.47 -18.13 4.56
CA THR A 35 -9.17 -19.55 4.34
C THR A 35 -10.25 -20.44 4.94
N ALA A 36 -10.75 -20.09 6.13
CA ALA A 36 -11.84 -20.80 6.78
C ALA A 36 -13.16 -20.67 6.00
N ALA A 37 -13.46 -19.49 5.45
CA ALA A 37 -14.65 -19.24 4.64
C ALA A 37 -14.57 -19.98 3.30
N ASP A 38 -13.45 -19.93 2.61
CA ASP A 38 -13.20 -20.64 1.35
C ASP A 38 -13.31 -22.16 1.52
N LYS A 39 -12.73 -22.70 2.60
CA LYS A 39 -12.82 -24.12 2.93
C LYS A 39 -14.25 -24.54 3.18
N SER A 40 -15.00 -23.81 4.03
CA SER A 40 -16.40 -24.17 4.34
C SER A 40 -17.29 -24.14 3.10
N GLN A 41 -17.06 -23.17 2.19
CA GLN A 41 -17.77 -23.07 0.92
C GLN A 41 -17.48 -24.26 0.00
N LYS A 42 -16.20 -24.64 -0.15
CA LYS A 42 -15.77 -25.76 -1.01
C LYS A 42 -16.26 -27.12 -0.50
N GLU A 43 -16.27 -27.30 0.82
CA GLU A 43 -16.67 -28.57 1.47
C GLU A 43 -18.15 -28.64 1.76
N GLY A 44 -18.91 -27.54 1.63
CA GLY A 44 -20.33 -27.48 2.00
C GLY A 44 -20.57 -27.67 3.50
N THR A 45 -19.62 -27.27 4.34
CA THR A 45 -19.66 -27.40 5.80
C THR A 45 -20.06 -26.07 6.46
N GLU A 46 -20.44 -26.16 7.75
CA GLU A 46 -20.67 -24.95 8.54
C GLU A 46 -19.37 -24.17 8.70
N TYR A 47 -19.47 -22.81 8.58
CA TYR A 47 -18.35 -21.92 8.79
C TYR A 47 -17.90 -21.91 10.25
N VAL A 48 -16.63 -22.15 10.47
CA VAL A 48 -15.95 -21.98 11.76
C VAL A 48 -14.88 -20.92 11.59
N ASN A 49 -14.86 -19.89 12.43
CA ASN A 49 -13.91 -18.77 12.34
C ASN A 49 -12.51 -19.20 12.79
N ASP A 50 -11.85 -20.05 12.00
CA ASP A 50 -10.46 -20.45 12.23
C ASP A 50 -9.53 -19.44 11.56
N LEU A 51 -8.84 -18.66 12.36
CA LEU A 51 -7.94 -17.58 11.94
C LEU A 51 -6.46 -17.99 12.01
N THR A 52 -6.17 -19.24 12.36
CA THR A 52 -4.82 -19.70 12.72
C THR A 52 -3.82 -19.45 11.59
N TYR A 53 -4.21 -19.77 10.36
CA TYR A 53 -3.30 -19.67 9.21
C TYR A 53 -2.94 -18.20 8.89
N GLU A 54 -3.93 -17.33 8.82
CA GLU A 54 -3.71 -15.92 8.51
C GLU A 54 -2.95 -15.20 9.64
N ILE A 55 -3.24 -15.55 10.91
CA ILE A 55 -2.50 -15.04 12.07
C ILE A 55 -1.03 -15.47 11.97
N ASP A 56 -0.72 -16.72 11.65
CA ASP A 56 0.65 -17.21 11.51
C ASP A 56 1.39 -16.49 10.39
N CYS A 57 0.75 -16.29 9.23
CA CYS A 57 1.32 -15.55 8.11
C CYS A 57 1.58 -14.08 8.48
N LEU A 58 0.58 -13.40 9.04
CA LEU A 58 0.71 -12.00 9.44
C LEU A 58 1.78 -11.80 10.54
N THR A 59 1.88 -12.75 11.49
CA THR A 59 2.91 -12.73 12.54
C THR A 59 4.32 -12.83 11.95
N LYS A 60 4.52 -13.68 10.94
CA LYS A 60 5.80 -13.75 10.22
C LYS A 60 6.09 -12.44 9.49
N ALA A 61 5.09 -11.86 8.80
CA ALA A 61 5.24 -10.56 8.13
C ALA A 61 5.65 -9.47 9.12
N VAL A 62 5.01 -9.37 10.27
CA VAL A 62 5.35 -8.42 11.34
C VAL A 62 6.78 -8.67 11.86
N SER A 63 7.18 -9.92 12.02
CA SER A 63 8.57 -10.26 12.40
C SER A 63 9.58 -9.79 11.36
N MET A 64 9.27 -9.96 10.06
CA MET A 64 10.12 -9.46 8.97
C MET A 64 10.18 -7.93 8.95
N VAL A 65 9.04 -7.25 9.12
CA VAL A 65 8.97 -5.78 9.26
C VAL A 65 9.89 -5.30 10.37
N ASN A 66 9.80 -5.91 11.56
CA ASN A 66 10.66 -5.58 12.71
C ASN A 66 12.15 -5.86 12.44
N GLY A 67 12.46 -6.86 11.61
CA GLY A 67 13.84 -7.14 11.17
C GLY A 67 14.37 -6.14 10.15
N ILE A 68 13.51 -5.67 9.23
CA ILE A 68 13.84 -4.69 8.18
C ILE A 68 14.00 -3.28 8.76
N GLN A 69 13.21 -2.93 9.79
CA GLN A 69 13.13 -1.57 10.36
C GLN A 69 12.83 -0.50 9.28
N PRO A 70 11.71 -0.63 8.52
CA PRO A 70 11.35 0.34 7.51
C PRO A 70 10.96 1.69 8.13
N ASP A 71 10.89 2.73 7.32
CA ASP A 71 10.37 4.03 7.73
C ASP A 71 8.83 4.00 7.87
N ALA A 72 8.18 3.18 7.04
CA ALA A 72 6.73 3.03 7.06
C ALA A 72 6.29 1.62 6.68
N VAL A 73 5.12 1.23 7.18
CA VAL A 73 4.34 0.07 6.73
C VAL A 73 3.02 0.57 6.18
N VAL A 74 2.60 0.05 5.02
CA VAL A 74 1.30 0.35 4.42
C VAL A 74 0.52 -0.95 4.25
N PHE A 75 -0.61 -1.05 4.95
CA PHE A 75 -1.59 -2.10 4.73
C PHE A 75 -2.55 -1.66 3.62
N THR A 76 -2.53 -2.39 2.50
CA THR A 76 -3.29 -2.02 1.29
C THR A 76 -4.63 -2.73 1.17
N GLY A 77 -5.35 -2.82 2.28
CA GLY A 77 -6.73 -3.29 2.32
C GLY A 77 -6.89 -4.77 2.60
N ASP A 78 -8.15 -5.17 2.77
CA ASP A 78 -8.59 -6.51 3.13
C ASP A 78 -7.84 -7.05 4.36
N GLN A 79 -7.92 -6.29 5.47
CA GLN A 79 -7.37 -6.70 6.76
C GLN A 79 -8.13 -7.90 7.32
N VAL A 80 -9.44 -7.90 7.12
CA VAL A 80 -10.35 -8.97 7.55
C VAL A 80 -11.15 -9.53 6.38
N ASN A 81 -11.70 -10.72 6.52
CA ASN A 81 -12.59 -11.29 5.52
C ASN A 81 -14.04 -10.81 5.67
N ARG A 82 -14.43 -10.38 6.89
CA ARG A 82 -15.80 -9.92 7.19
C ARG A 82 -15.76 -8.66 8.02
N HIS A 83 -16.12 -7.53 7.41
CA HIS A 83 -16.12 -6.22 8.08
C HIS A 83 -16.90 -6.17 9.40
N TYR A 84 -17.91 -7.02 9.59
CA TYR A 84 -18.75 -7.07 10.78
C TYR A 84 -18.24 -8.06 11.87
N ASP A 85 -17.17 -8.80 11.61
CA ASP A 85 -16.63 -9.80 12.53
C ASP A 85 -15.59 -9.18 13.46
N ALA A 86 -16.00 -8.93 14.71
CA ALA A 86 -15.14 -8.30 15.71
C ALA A 86 -13.92 -9.18 16.07
N GLU A 87 -14.05 -10.52 16.05
CA GLU A 87 -12.95 -11.42 16.37
C GLU A 87 -11.83 -11.33 15.33
N GLN A 88 -12.18 -11.20 14.03
CA GLN A 88 -11.19 -11.00 12.96
C GLN A 88 -10.43 -9.68 13.13
N TRP A 89 -11.16 -8.60 13.42
CA TRP A 89 -10.54 -7.30 13.66
C TRP A 89 -9.65 -7.27 14.91
N ASP A 90 -10.10 -7.87 16.01
CA ASP A 90 -9.34 -7.92 17.26
C ASP A 90 -8.07 -8.77 17.10
N ALA A 91 -8.16 -9.88 16.36
CA ALA A 91 -7.00 -10.71 16.02
C ALA A 91 -6.00 -9.95 15.15
N PHE A 92 -6.47 -9.25 14.10
CA PHE A 92 -5.62 -8.41 13.26
C PHE A 92 -4.91 -7.34 14.09
N ALA A 93 -5.67 -6.56 14.87
CA ALA A 93 -5.13 -5.49 15.71
C ALA A 93 -4.10 -6.02 16.72
N LYS A 94 -4.36 -7.20 17.29
CA LYS A 94 -3.41 -7.84 18.23
C LYS A 94 -2.08 -8.16 17.56
N VAL A 95 -2.09 -8.75 16.37
CA VAL A 95 -0.84 -9.11 15.68
C VAL A 95 -0.06 -7.88 15.28
N ILE A 96 -0.72 -6.86 14.70
CA ILE A 96 -0.02 -5.65 14.25
C ILE A 96 0.48 -4.78 15.41
N SER A 97 -0.05 -4.96 16.63
CA SER A 97 0.46 -4.26 17.82
C SER A 97 1.89 -4.64 18.19
N ASP A 98 2.42 -5.75 17.63
CA ASP A 98 3.81 -6.18 17.79
C ASP A 98 4.78 -5.48 16.80
N ILE A 99 4.29 -4.64 15.89
CA ILE A 99 5.15 -3.78 15.07
C ILE A 99 5.89 -2.79 15.98
N ASP A 100 7.20 -2.64 15.76
CA ASP A 100 8.02 -1.69 16.52
C ASP A 100 7.37 -0.28 16.47
N PRO A 101 7.12 0.36 17.63
CA PRO A 101 6.42 1.64 17.70
C PRO A 101 7.16 2.82 17.04
N SER A 102 8.41 2.65 16.67
CA SER A 102 9.16 3.64 15.87
C SER A 102 8.78 3.64 14.39
N ILE A 103 8.18 2.55 13.90
CA ILE A 103 7.74 2.38 12.52
C ILE A 103 6.35 3.03 12.34
N LYS A 104 6.20 3.87 11.33
CA LYS A 104 4.89 4.45 10.99
C LYS A 104 4.02 3.42 10.28
N VAL A 105 2.77 3.31 10.71
CA VAL A 105 1.82 2.34 10.14
C VAL A 105 0.63 3.08 9.55
N PHE A 106 0.32 2.77 8.30
CA PHE A 106 -0.79 3.35 7.54
C PHE A 106 -1.70 2.26 7.00
N HIS A 107 -2.99 2.56 6.93
CA HIS A 107 -4.02 1.65 6.47
C HIS A 107 -4.92 2.32 5.44
N ILE A 108 -5.34 1.55 4.43
CA ILE A 108 -6.47 1.87 3.55
C ILE A 108 -7.42 0.67 3.52
N PRO A 109 -8.71 0.87 3.28
CA PRO A 109 -9.66 -0.23 3.25
C PRO A 109 -9.62 -1.01 1.94
N GLY A 110 -9.77 -2.33 2.03
CA GLY A 110 -10.18 -3.17 0.92
C GLY A 110 -11.69 -3.38 0.88
N ASN A 111 -12.16 -4.17 -0.08
CA ASN A 111 -13.59 -4.39 -0.25
C ASN A 111 -14.20 -5.30 0.83
N HIS A 112 -13.39 -6.08 1.54
CA HIS A 112 -13.82 -6.88 2.68
C HIS A 112 -13.89 -6.09 4.00
N ASP A 113 -13.28 -4.89 4.05
CA ASP A 113 -13.21 -4.05 5.24
C ASP A 113 -14.39 -3.06 5.36
N VAL A 114 -15.19 -2.92 4.31
CA VAL A 114 -16.27 -1.93 4.17
C VAL A 114 -17.60 -2.59 3.80
N ILE A 115 -18.71 -1.86 3.96
CA ILE A 115 -20.03 -2.32 3.48
C ILE A 115 -20.27 -1.75 2.09
N ILE A 116 -20.47 -2.65 1.11
CA ILE A 116 -20.71 -2.27 -0.28
C ILE A 116 -22.15 -2.56 -0.64
N SER A 117 -22.82 -1.56 -1.19
CA SER A 117 -24.11 -1.66 -1.82
C SER A 117 -24.08 -0.89 -3.15
N GLU A 118 -25.12 -0.99 -3.97
CA GLU A 118 -25.14 -0.33 -5.28
C GLU A 118 -24.98 1.19 -5.13
N GLY A 119 -23.87 1.72 -5.67
CA GLY A 119 -23.56 3.16 -5.66
C GLY A 119 -23.28 3.75 -4.27
N ASN A 120 -22.97 2.90 -3.27
CA ASN A 120 -22.63 3.36 -1.92
C ASN A 120 -21.61 2.45 -1.25
N VAL A 121 -20.60 3.08 -0.65
CA VAL A 121 -19.55 2.45 0.15
C VAL A 121 -19.60 3.04 1.56
N ASP A 122 -20.03 2.24 2.54
CA ASP A 122 -19.98 2.66 3.94
C ASP A 122 -18.67 2.18 4.57
N SER A 123 -17.77 3.13 4.78
CA SER A 123 -16.45 2.87 5.38
C SER A 123 -16.49 2.83 6.92
N THR A 124 -17.65 2.97 7.57
CA THR A 124 -17.77 2.99 9.04
C THR A 124 -17.07 1.82 9.73
N PRO A 125 -17.21 0.55 9.28
CA PRO A 125 -16.51 -0.55 9.94
C PRO A 125 -14.99 -0.36 10.00
N PHE A 126 -14.41 0.30 9.01
CA PHE A 126 -12.99 0.61 8.92
C PHE A 126 -12.64 1.89 9.70
N THR A 127 -13.39 2.98 9.49
CA THR A 127 -13.10 4.28 10.11
C THR A 127 -13.32 4.32 11.61
N ASP A 128 -14.17 3.47 12.17
CA ASP A 128 -14.31 3.27 13.61
C ASP A 128 -13.00 2.77 14.27
N ARG A 129 -12.09 2.18 13.47
CA ARG A 129 -10.81 1.64 13.93
C ARG A 129 -9.63 2.56 13.60
N TYR A 130 -9.61 3.13 12.39
CA TYR A 130 -8.48 3.89 11.85
C TYR A 130 -8.75 5.38 11.68
N LEU A 131 -9.94 5.88 12.05
CA LEU A 131 -10.39 7.28 12.01
C LEU A 131 -10.56 7.85 10.60
N THR A 132 -9.88 7.33 9.59
CA THR A 132 -9.94 7.78 8.21
C THR A 132 -9.79 6.60 7.25
N ASP A 133 -10.36 6.70 6.06
CA ASP A 133 -10.28 5.70 5.00
C ASP A 133 -9.21 5.99 3.95
N ARG A 134 -8.44 7.06 4.16
CA ARG A 134 -7.36 7.52 3.28
C ARG A 134 -6.30 8.23 4.09
N PHE A 135 -5.08 8.37 3.58
CA PHE A 135 -4.00 9.05 4.29
C PHE A 135 -3.04 9.77 3.34
N MET A 136 -2.32 10.74 3.89
CA MET A 136 -1.14 11.34 3.28
C MET A 136 -0.05 11.51 4.34
N HIS A 137 1.18 11.19 3.97
CA HIS A 137 2.36 11.41 4.80
C HIS A 137 3.54 11.84 3.96
N VAL A 138 4.30 12.82 4.44
CA VAL A 138 5.53 13.30 3.79
C VAL A 138 6.67 13.23 4.78
N GLU A 139 7.76 12.58 4.40
CA GLU A 139 8.97 12.51 5.20
C GLU A 139 10.21 12.34 4.31
N ARG A 140 11.26 13.09 4.60
CA ARG A 140 12.55 13.02 3.88
C ARG A 140 12.41 13.04 2.35
N GLY A 141 11.55 13.93 1.82
CA GLY A 141 11.32 14.06 0.39
C GLY A 141 10.56 12.89 -0.25
N VAL A 142 9.92 12.04 0.55
CA VAL A 142 9.03 10.98 0.08
C VAL A 142 7.60 11.27 0.54
N ARG A 143 6.68 11.35 -0.41
CA ARG A 143 5.25 11.49 -0.21
C ARG A 143 4.56 10.16 -0.45
N ILE A 144 3.84 9.67 0.53
CA ILE A 144 3.01 8.47 0.40
C ILE A 144 1.55 8.86 0.59
N VAL A 145 0.70 8.46 -0.35
CA VAL A 145 -0.73 8.74 -0.36
C VAL A 145 -1.48 7.42 -0.50
N GLY A 146 -2.41 7.16 0.38
CA GLY A 146 -3.31 6.01 0.30
C GLY A 146 -4.73 6.46 0.06
N ILE A 147 -5.42 5.86 -0.91
CA ILE A 147 -6.80 6.18 -1.30
C ILE A 147 -7.75 5.03 -1.02
N ASN A 148 -9.01 5.34 -0.76
CA ASN A 148 -10.09 4.36 -0.72
C ASN A 148 -10.57 4.04 -2.14
N SER A 149 -9.95 3.06 -2.77
CA SER A 149 -10.31 2.65 -4.14
C SER A 149 -11.70 2.01 -4.27
N ASN A 150 -12.36 1.68 -3.15
CA ASN A 150 -13.74 1.22 -3.17
C ASN A 150 -14.69 2.31 -3.69
N LEU A 151 -14.47 3.58 -3.31
CA LEU A 151 -15.25 4.72 -3.81
C LEU A 151 -15.23 4.79 -5.33
N ILE A 152 -14.07 4.54 -5.94
CA ILE A 152 -13.87 4.53 -7.39
C ILE A 152 -14.52 3.29 -8.01
N LYS A 153 -14.21 2.11 -7.46
CA LYS A 153 -14.64 0.81 -7.99
C LYS A 153 -16.16 0.65 -8.00
N TYR A 154 -16.82 1.17 -6.98
CA TYR A 154 -18.27 1.00 -6.80
C TYR A 154 -19.09 2.26 -7.11
N ASN A 155 -18.48 3.29 -7.75
CA ASN A 155 -19.13 4.55 -8.15
C ASN A 155 -19.82 5.27 -7.00
N ASP A 156 -19.15 5.39 -5.86
CA ASP A 156 -19.68 6.06 -4.68
C ASP A 156 -19.82 7.58 -4.89
N LEU A 157 -20.82 8.17 -4.24
CA LEU A 157 -21.06 9.62 -4.31
C LEU A 157 -19.89 10.45 -3.72
N LEU A 158 -19.06 9.86 -2.87
CA LEU A 158 -17.87 10.51 -2.29
C LEU A 158 -16.62 10.39 -3.18
N GLU A 159 -16.73 9.77 -4.36
CA GLU A 159 -15.59 9.66 -5.29
C GLU A 159 -15.06 11.04 -5.70
N ASP A 160 -15.95 11.98 -6.04
CA ASP A 160 -15.53 13.33 -6.44
C ASP A 160 -14.81 14.08 -5.32
N GLU A 161 -15.28 13.94 -4.07
CA GLU A 161 -14.60 14.51 -2.90
C GLU A 161 -13.19 13.92 -2.73
N GLN A 162 -13.05 12.60 -2.90
CA GLN A 162 -11.74 11.96 -2.85
C GLN A 162 -10.83 12.43 -3.98
N VAL A 163 -11.35 12.63 -5.19
CA VAL A 163 -10.58 13.15 -6.32
C VAL A 163 -10.04 14.55 -6.03
N GLU A 164 -10.85 15.45 -5.49
CA GLU A 164 -10.39 16.80 -5.13
C GLU A 164 -9.33 16.73 -4.00
N TRP A 165 -9.57 15.94 -2.96
CA TRP A 165 -8.58 15.70 -1.90
C TRP A 165 -7.27 15.12 -2.48
N MET A 166 -7.37 14.15 -3.39
CA MET A 166 -6.20 13.53 -4.04
C MET A 166 -5.37 14.55 -4.82
N LYS A 167 -6.04 15.46 -5.56
CA LYS A 167 -5.37 16.56 -6.26
C LYS A 167 -4.62 17.48 -5.32
N GLU A 168 -5.20 17.81 -4.17
CA GLU A 168 -4.57 18.68 -3.16
C GLU A 168 -3.34 18.01 -2.53
N VAL A 169 -3.48 16.75 -2.08
CA VAL A 169 -2.41 16.08 -1.33
C VAL A 169 -1.28 15.54 -2.19
N LEU A 170 -1.46 15.41 -3.51
CA LEU A 170 -0.41 15.01 -4.44
C LEU A 170 0.46 16.20 -4.91
N ILE A 171 0.10 17.45 -4.58
CA ILE A 171 0.97 18.60 -4.86
C ILE A 171 2.26 18.43 -4.08
N LYS A 172 3.38 18.39 -4.80
CA LYS A 172 4.72 18.24 -4.21
C LYS A 172 5.19 19.53 -3.57
N ASP A 173 5.82 19.43 -2.40
CA ASP A 173 6.44 20.56 -1.71
C ASP A 173 7.71 21.02 -2.42
N THR A 174 8.43 20.09 -3.05
CA THR A 174 9.64 20.34 -3.84
C THR A 174 9.64 19.52 -5.13
N PRO A 175 10.30 19.97 -6.20
CA PRO A 175 10.37 19.25 -7.48
C PRO A 175 11.01 17.85 -7.38
N ASP A 176 11.93 17.67 -6.43
CA ASP A 176 12.68 16.42 -6.26
C ASP A 176 11.97 15.41 -5.35
N GLU A 177 10.79 15.76 -4.82
CA GLU A 177 9.99 14.88 -3.99
C GLU A 177 9.49 13.67 -4.78
N VAL A 178 9.64 12.47 -4.21
CA VAL A 178 9.10 11.24 -4.78
C VAL A 178 7.71 10.99 -4.22
N SER A 179 6.72 10.81 -5.10
CA SER A 179 5.32 10.59 -4.74
C SER A 179 4.88 9.16 -5.09
N ILE A 180 4.36 8.41 -4.12
CA ILE A 180 3.89 7.04 -4.28
C ILE A 180 2.42 6.97 -3.87
N LEU A 181 1.59 6.40 -4.75
CA LEU A 181 0.16 6.20 -4.50
C LEU A 181 -0.12 4.74 -4.14
N PHE A 182 -0.89 4.53 -3.08
CA PHE A 182 -1.38 3.23 -2.65
C PHE A 182 -2.90 3.14 -2.81
N SER A 183 -3.37 2.01 -3.33
CA SER A 183 -4.79 1.67 -3.44
C SER A 183 -5.00 0.20 -3.09
N HIS A 184 -6.24 -0.21 -2.80
CA HIS A 184 -6.53 -1.63 -2.71
C HIS A 184 -6.74 -2.24 -4.09
N HIS A 185 -7.71 -1.74 -4.87
CA HIS A 185 -7.88 -2.17 -6.25
C HIS A 185 -6.81 -1.58 -7.15
N PRO A 186 -6.12 -2.36 -8.00
CA PRO A 186 -5.24 -1.82 -9.03
C PRO A 186 -6.05 -1.09 -10.10
N PHE A 187 -5.46 -0.06 -10.70
CA PHE A 187 -6.12 0.62 -11.82
C PHE A 187 -6.17 -0.26 -13.06
N PHE A 188 -5.10 -1.01 -13.32
CA PHE A 188 -5.00 -2.05 -14.35
C PHE A 188 -3.90 -3.04 -13.95
N LEU A 189 -3.82 -4.18 -14.63
CA LEU A 189 -2.85 -5.22 -14.31
C LEU A 189 -1.63 -5.19 -15.25
N LYS A 190 -1.84 -4.89 -16.53
CA LYS A 190 -0.79 -4.85 -17.56
C LYS A 190 -0.88 -3.63 -18.46
N ASP A 191 -2.08 -3.25 -18.85
CA ASP A 191 -2.33 -2.20 -19.83
C ASP A 191 -3.55 -1.38 -19.43
N ILE A 192 -3.46 -0.06 -19.54
CA ILE A 192 -4.56 0.85 -19.20
C ILE A 192 -5.81 0.57 -20.06
N GLU A 193 -5.64 0.05 -21.28
CA GLU A 193 -6.69 -0.27 -22.23
C GLU A 193 -7.28 -1.68 -22.08
N GLU A 194 -6.76 -2.49 -21.11
CA GLU A 194 -7.31 -3.83 -20.87
C GLU A 194 -8.81 -3.78 -20.52
N GLU A 195 -9.54 -4.82 -20.88
CA GLU A 195 -10.98 -4.90 -20.63
C GLU A 195 -11.30 -4.89 -19.13
N ASP A 196 -12.52 -4.49 -18.79
CA ASP A 196 -13.00 -4.48 -17.42
C ASP A 196 -13.03 -5.88 -16.81
N GLY A 197 -12.62 -5.97 -15.56
CA GLY A 197 -12.61 -7.20 -14.79
C GLY A 197 -12.97 -6.99 -13.33
N TYR A 198 -13.01 -8.09 -12.60
CA TYR A 198 -13.29 -8.06 -11.17
C TYR A 198 -12.23 -7.29 -10.39
N PHE A 199 -10.95 -7.51 -10.72
CA PHE A 199 -9.85 -7.04 -9.88
C PHE A 199 -9.51 -5.56 -10.06
N GLN A 200 -9.58 -5.02 -11.26
CA GLN A 200 -9.10 -3.67 -11.56
C GLN A 200 -10.22 -2.62 -11.61
N ILE A 201 -9.85 -1.37 -11.51
CA ILE A 201 -10.75 -0.22 -11.73
C ILE A 201 -11.28 -0.23 -13.16
N GLN A 202 -12.53 0.24 -13.34
CA GLN A 202 -13.17 0.31 -14.64
C GLN A 202 -12.37 1.14 -15.64
N LYS A 203 -12.24 0.63 -16.87
CA LYS A 203 -11.50 1.26 -17.98
C LYS A 203 -11.92 2.71 -18.20
N ALA A 204 -13.22 3.00 -18.12
CA ALA A 204 -13.75 4.34 -18.33
C ALA A 204 -13.21 5.41 -17.36
N LYS A 205 -12.65 5.01 -16.20
CA LYS A 205 -12.13 5.92 -15.18
C LYS A 205 -10.60 6.04 -15.20
N ARG A 206 -9.90 5.05 -15.74
CA ARG A 206 -8.44 4.94 -15.61
C ARG A 206 -7.73 6.17 -16.15
N GLN A 207 -8.12 6.66 -17.32
CA GLN A 207 -7.46 7.81 -17.95
C GLN A 207 -7.52 9.07 -17.09
N ASP A 208 -8.68 9.37 -16.49
CA ASP A 208 -8.83 10.58 -15.67
C ASP A 208 -7.95 10.54 -14.43
N TYR A 209 -7.86 9.40 -13.76
CA TYR A 209 -6.95 9.22 -12.63
C TYR A 209 -5.47 9.27 -13.02
N PHE A 210 -5.12 8.70 -14.18
CA PHE A 210 -3.73 8.77 -14.67
C PHE A 210 -3.34 10.16 -15.15
N ASN A 211 -4.26 10.96 -15.69
CA ASN A 211 -4.00 12.37 -15.95
C ASN A 211 -3.61 13.11 -14.66
N ILE A 212 -4.32 12.88 -13.55
CA ILE A 212 -3.99 13.46 -12.24
C ILE A 212 -2.60 12.97 -11.78
N CYS A 213 -2.33 11.67 -11.86
CA CYS A 213 -1.05 11.09 -11.45
C CYS A 213 0.12 11.65 -12.26
N THR A 214 -0.04 11.77 -13.58
CA THR A 214 0.99 12.30 -14.48
C THR A 214 1.22 13.79 -14.26
N ASP A 215 0.14 14.59 -14.20
CA ASP A 215 0.22 16.04 -14.01
C ASP A 215 0.87 16.42 -12.67
N LEU A 216 0.64 15.63 -11.62
CA LEU A 216 1.19 15.86 -10.28
C LEU A 216 2.46 15.04 -10.00
N GLY A 217 2.96 14.32 -11.01
CA GLY A 217 4.26 13.67 -10.98
C GLY A 217 4.35 12.50 -10.00
N VAL A 218 3.31 11.66 -9.91
CA VAL A 218 3.35 10.39 -9.17
C VAL A 218 4.40 9.48 -9.80
N ASN A 219 5.26 8.87 -8.98
CA ASN A 219 6.38 8.06 -9.44
C ASN A 219 6.05 6.57 -9.54
N ALA A 220 5.11 6.07 -8.71
CA ALA A 220 4.70 4.68 -8.71
C ALA A 220 3.32 4.49 -8.05
N LEU A 221 2.59 3.45 -8.45
CA LEU A 221 1.35 2.99 -7.83
C LEU A 221 1.51 1.56 -7.34
N TYR A 222 1.08 1.31 -6.10
CA TYR A 222 1.07 -0.03 -5.50
C TYR A 222 -0.33 -0.40 -5.03
N ALA A 223 -0.75 -1.64 -5.32
CA ALA A 223 -2.08 -2.14 -4.95
C ALA A 223 -2.03 -3.56 -4.37
N GLY A 224 -3.13 -3.98 -3.75
CA GLY A 224 -3.42 -5.34 -3.32
C GLY A 224 -4.47 -6.02 -4.20
N HIS A 225 -5.47 -6.67 -3.58
CA HIS A 225 -6.69 -7.22 -4.15
C HIS A 225 -6.52 -8.39 -5.14
N LEU A 226 -5.47 -8.39 -5.95
CA LEU A 226 -5.25 -9.44 -6.95
C LEU A 226 -4.80 -10.77 -6.31
N HIS A 227 -4.28 -10.74 -5.08
CA HIS A 227 -3.64 -11.89 -4.42
C HIS A 227 -2.54 -12.55 -5.26
N ASN A 228 -1.95 -11.79 -6.16
CA ASN A 228 -0.86 -12.19 -7.04
C ASN A 228 -0.08 -10.94 -7.46
N ASP A 229 1.16 -11.13 -7.92
CA ASP A 229 1.95 -10.04 -8.44
C ASP A 229 1.57 -9.72 -9.88
N SER A 230 1.48 -8.44 -10.20
CA SER A 230 1.42 -7.95 -11.57
C SER A 230 2.21 -6.66 -11.71
N LEU A 231 2.64 -6.35 -12.92
CA LEU A 231 3.32 -5.12 -13.25
C LEU A 231 2.85 -4.64 -14.62
N GLY A 232 2.31 -3.45 -14.65
CA GLY A 232 1.97 -2.70 -15.86
C GLY A 232 2.61 -1.32 -15.83
N PHE A 233 2.57 -0.62 -16.95
CA PHE A 233 3.11 0.74 -17.08
C PHE A 233 2.19 1.62 -17.89
N TYR A 234 2.06 2.86 -17.47
CA TYR A 234 1.44 3.92 -18.27
C TYR A 234 2.22 5.22 -18.12
N GLU A 235 2.66 5.79 -19.24
CA GLU A 235 3.47 7.03 -19.30
C GLU A 235 4.68 7.04 -18.33
N GLY A 236 5.32 5.88 -18.17
CA GLY A 236 6.47 5.71 -17.29
C GLY A 236 6.15 5.45 -15.82
N ILE A 237 4.87 5.52 -15.43
CA ILE A 237 4.42 5.22 -14.07
C ILE A 237 4.17 3.70 -13.95
N PRO A 238 4.90 2.96 -13.11
CA PRO A 238 4.60 1.56 -12.83
C PRO A 238 3.34 1.43 -11.98
N VAL A 239 2.52 0.43 -12.31
CA VAL A 239 1.36 -0.03 -11.52
C VAL A 239 1.63 -1.46 -11.12
N THR A 240 1.85 -1.66 -9.83
CA THR A 240 2.30 -2.93 -9.27
C THR A 240 1.27 -3.46 -8.29
N THR A 241 0.86 -4.72 -8.44
CA THR A 241 0.10 -5.42 -7.38
C THR A 241 1.05 -6.25 -6.53
N THR A 242 0.73 -6.36 -5.25
CA THR A 242 1.45 -7.22 -4.32
C THR A 242 0.56 -8.40 -3.95
N THR A 243 1.13 -9.60 -3.96
CA THR A 243 0.42 -10.80 -3.54
C THR A 243 -0.01 -10.69 -2.08
N SER A 244 -1.06 -11.43 -1.73
CA SER A 244 -1.54 -11.52 -0.34
C SER A 244 -0.46 -12.03 0.62
N VAL A 245 -0.48 -11.54 1.83
CA VAL A 245 0.37 -12.07 2.92
C VAL A 245 -0.07 -13.47 3.39
N ALA A 246 -1.30 -13.90 3.06
CA ALA A 246 -1.84 -15.19 3.50
C ALA A 246 -2.39 -16.04 2.35
N PHE A 247 -3.35 -15.55 1.58
CA PHE A 247 -4.06 -16.36 0.57
C PHE A 247 -3.74 -15.88 -0.85
N GLN A 248 -3.21 -16.77 -1.70
CA GLN A 248 -2.83 -16.47 -3.08
C GLN A 248 -3.83 -16.95 -4.11
N ILE A 249 -3.98 -16.19 -5.19
CA ILE A 249 -4.66 -16.60 -6.41
C ILE A 249 -3.60 -16.83 -7.48
N GLY A 250 -3.27 -18.10 -7.75
CA GLY A 250 -2.22 -18.48 -8.70
C GLY A 250 -0.94 -19.01 -8.04
N PRO A 251 0.22 -18.89 -8.69
CA PRO A 251 1.46 -19.54 -8.24
C PRO A 251 2.28 -18.75 -7.23
N ALA A 252 1.86 -17.53 -6.87
CA ALA A 252 2.59 -16.70 -5.91
C ALA A 252 2.70 -17.36 -4.54
N GLN A 253 3.62 -16.89 -3.72
CA GLN A 253 3.79 -17.33 -2.32
C GLN A 253 3.35 -16.22 -1.38
N PRO A 254 2.93 -16.54 -0.13
CA PRO A 254 2.73 -15.53 0.90
C PRO A 254 3.97 -14.64 1.03
N SER A 255 3.78 -13.32 0.91
CA SER A 255 4.92 -12.40 0.90
C SER A 255 4.54 -10.98 1.31
N ILE A 256 5.58 -10.17 1.53
CA ILE A 256 5.51 -8.72 1.66
C ILE A 256 6.31 -8.08 0.52
N ARG A 257 6.03 -6.81 0.20
CA ARG A 257 6.86 -6.04 -0.75
C ARG A 257 7.63 -4.96 -0.01
N VAL A 258 8.93 -4.91 -0.25
CA VAL A 258 9.81 -3.86 0.25
C VAL A 258 10.04 -2.86 -0.87
N ILE A 259 9.63 -1.61 -0.64
CA ILE A 259 9.75 -0.50 -1.58
C ILE A 259 10.84 0.43 -1.05
N THR A 260 11.82 0.74 -1.89
CA THR A 260 12.97 1.57 -1.53
C THR A 260 13.00 2.82 -2.39
N VAL A 261 13.03 3.99 -1.74
CA VAL A 261 13.25 5.27 -2.41
C VAL A 261 14.67 5.74 -2.08
N HIS A 262 15.48 5.89 -3.12
CA HIS A 262 16.86 6.34 -2.97
C HIS A 262 17.29 7.19 -4.16
N ASN A 263 17.83 8.39 -3.91
CA ASN A 263 18.27 9.35 -4.93
C ASN A 263 17.19 9.63 -6.00
N GLY A 264 15.94 9.84 -5.57
CA GLY A 264 14.81 10.13 -6.45
C GLY A 264 14.26 8.94 -7.24
N MET A 265 14.81 7.75 -7.05
CA MET A 265 14.37 6.52 -7.73
C MET A 265 13.57 5.63 -6.78
N VAL A 266 12.52 5.00 -7.34
CA VAL A 266 11.73 3.97 -6.65
C VAL A 266 12.16 2.60 -7.19
N SER A 267 12.43 1.68 -6.30
CA SER A 267 12.66 0.25 -6.61
C SER A 267 11.92 -0.60 -5.59
N ASP A 268 11.62 -1.83 -5.93
CA ASP A 268 10.96 -2.74 -5.01
C ASP A 268 11.42 -4.20 -5.18
N GLU A 269 11.20 -4.99 -4.14
CA GLU A 269 11.41 -6.44 -4.14
C GLU A 269 10.34 -7.15 -3.32
N VAL A 270 10.03 -8.38 -3.70
CA VAL A 270 9.09 -9.26 -2.98
C VAL A 270 9.88 -10.19 -2.08
N LEU A 271 9.53 -10.25 -0.80
CA LEU A 271 10.11 -11.16 0.18
C LEU A 271 9.05 -12.18 0.64
N ASN A 272 9.30 -13.46 0.38
CA ASN A 272 8.43 -14.54 0.85
C ASN A 272 8.52 -14.74 2.36
N LEU A 273 7.39 -15.15 2.98
CA LEU A 273 7.29 -15.39 4.42
C LEU A 273 7.95 -16.70 4.86
#